data_e0dfc5605ba5a73ebd55c8d64053cb61
#
_entry.id   e0dfc5605ba5a73ebd55c8d64053cb61
#
_cell.length_a   1.000
_cell.length_b   1.000
_cell.length_c   1.000
_cell.angle_alpha   90.00
_cell.angle_beta   90.00
_cell.angle_gamma   90.00
#
_symmetry.space_group_name_H-M   'P 1'
#
loop_
_entity.id
_entity.type
_entity.pdbx_description
1 polymer ?
#
loop_
_entity_poly.entity_id
_entity_poly.type
_entity_poly.pdbx_seq_one_letter_code
_entity_poly.pdbx_strand_id
1 'polypeptide(L)' 'MDKIVIASLEDRLTVAAILIKSGHTVRQGKQLRAGKKSYEYYVEYEPNTDAGAAE' A
#
# COMPACT_ATOMS: atom_id res chain seq x y z
N MET A 1 -7.23 -4.05 6.22
CA MET A 1 -6.10 -3.46 5.48
C MET A 1 -6.58 -3.05 4.10
N ASP A 2 -6.40 -1.80 3.75
CA ASP A 2 -6.85 -1.29 2.47
C ASP A 2 -5.75 -1.39 1.43
N LYS A 3 -6.15 -1.38 0.18
CA LYS A 3 -5.23 -1.61 -0.91
C LYS A 3 -5.53 -0.66 -2.06
N ILE A 4 -4.48 -0.09 -2.62
CA ILE A 4 -4.59 0.79 -3.79
C ILE A 4 -3.73 0.21 -4.90
N VAL A 5 -4.33 0.04 -6.07
CA VAL A 5 -3.60 -0.45 -7.24
C VAL A 5 -2.93 0.74 -7.92
N ILE A 6 -1.61 0.69 -8.02
CA ILE A 6 -0.83 1.75 -8.63
C ILE A 6 0.20 1.13 -9.56
N ALA A 7 0.07 1.37 -10.84
CA ALA A 7 0.92 0.73 -11.84
C ALA A 7 2.36 1.26 -11.82
N SER A 8 2.53 2.54 -11.56
CA SER A 8 3.85 3.16 -11.61
C SER A 8 4.63 2.89 -10.32
N LEU A 9 5.85 2.39 -10.47
CA LEU A 9 6.71 2.16 -9.31
C LEU A 9 6.99 3.46 -8.55
N GLU A 10 7.26 4.52 -9.28
CA GLU A 10 7.54 5.82 -8.65
C GLU A 10 6.35 6.29 -7.83
N ASP A 11 5.17 6.14 -8.38
CA ASP A 11 3.95 6.55 -7.69
C ASP A 11 3.72 5.69 -6.45
N ARG A 12 3.98 4.39 -6.55
CA ARG A 12 3.84 3.51 -5.39
C ARG A 12 4.79 3.92 -4.27
N LEU A 13 6.02 4.25 -4.62
CA LEU A 13 7.01 4.68 -3.62
C LEU A 13 6.59 5.99 -2.98
N THR A 14 6.07 6.90 -3.78
CA THR A 14 5.61 8.19 -3.26
C THR A 14 4.44 8.01 -2.30
N VAL A 15 3.46 7.23 -2.70
CA VAL A 15 2.29 6.99 -1.85
C VAL A 15 2.69 6.26 -0.59
N ALA A 16 3.57 5.25 -0.70
CA ALA A 16 4.03 4.52 0.47
C ALA A 16 4.75 5.45 1.44
N ALA A 17 5.59 6.33 0.94
CA ALA A 17 6.31 7.26 1.81
C ALA A 17 5.35 8.19 2.53
N ILE A 18 4.34 8.70 1.83
CA ILE A 18 3.35 9.57 2.43
C ILE A 18 2.58 8.84 3.52
N LEU A 19 2.17 7.61 3.26
CA LEU A 19 1.41 6.82 4.22
C LEU A 19 2.23 6.50 5.45
N ILE A 20 3.49 6.13 5.26
CA ILE A 20 4.39 5.86 6.39
C ILE A 20 4.57 7.11 7.24
N LYS A 21 4.77 8.23 6.58
CA LYS A 21 4.95 9.49 7.25
C LYS A 21 3.72 9.90 8.04
N SER A 22 2.55 9.46 7.58
CA SER A 22 1.29 9.76 8.25
C SER A 22 0.93 8.75 9.35
N GLY A 23 1.81 7.81 9.62
CA GLY A 23 1.60 6.86 10.70
C GLY A 23 0.87 5.60 10.28
N HIS A 24 0.99 5.22 9.01
CA HIS A 24 0.38 3.99 8.53
C HIS A 24 1.43 2.89 8.37
N THR A 25 0.99 1.67 8.50
CA THR A 25 1.79 0.51 8.15
C THR A 25 1.54 0.24 6.67
N VAL A 26 2.60 0.09 5.90
CA VAL A 26 2.49 -0.03 4.44
C VAL A 26 3.20 -1.28 3.96
N ARG A 27 2.60 -1.92 2.98
CA ARG A 27 3.15 -3.12 2.36
C ARG A 27 2.89 -3.06 0.86
N GLN A 28 3.86 -3.43 0.07
CA GLN A 28 3.68 -3.50 -1.37
C GLN A 28 3.57 -4.95 -1.82
N GLY A 29 2.80 -5.17 -2.88
CA GLY A 29 2.64 -6.49 -3.41
C GLY A 29 2.19 -6.45 -4.86
N LYS A 30 1.97 -7.64 -5.40
CA LYS A 30 1.44 -7.78 -6.74
C LYS A 30 0.44 -8.92 -6.76
N GLN A 31 -0.50 -8.84 -7.68
CA GLN A 31 -1.50 -9.88 -7.83
C GLN A 31 -1.84 -10.01 -9.31
N LEU A 32 -2.30 -11.19 -9.69
CA LEU A 32 -2.69 -11.44 -11.05
C LEU A 32 -4.01 -10.71 -11.33
N ARG A 33 -4.06 -10.00 -12.44
CA ARG A 33 -5.28 -9.29 -12.81
C ARG A 33 -6.35 -10.30 -13.21
N ALA A 34 -7.57 -10.06 -12.79
CA ALA A 34 -8.68 -10.95 -13.09
C ALA A 34 -8.85 -11.08 -14.60
N GLY A 35 -8.82 -12.33 -15.10
CA GLY A 35 -8.99 -12.59 -16.52
C GLY A 35 -7.80 -12.21 -17.39
N LYS A 36 -6.68 -11.84 -16.78
CA LYS A 36 -5.48 -11.43 -17.51
C LYS A 36 -4.29 -12.26 -17.07
N LYS A 37 -3.26 -12.28 -17.92
CA LYS A 37 -2.01 -12.96 -17.58
C LYS A 37 -0.96 -12.01 -17.03
N SER A 38 -1.32 -10.76 -16.88
CA SER A 38 -0.40 -9.75 -16.34
C SER A 38 -0.70 -9.47 -14.87
N TYR A 39 0.30 -8.97 -14.17
CA TYR A 39 0.15 -8.61 -12.78
C TYR A 39 -0.18 -7.15 -12.63
N GLU A 40 -0.93 -6.84 -11.59
CA GLU A 40 -1.11 -5.47 -11.17
C GLU A 40 -0.42 -5.30 -9.82
N TYR A 41 0.17 -4.14 -9.62
CA TYR A 41 0.92 -3.85 -8.41
C TYR A 41 0.08 -2.96 -7.51
N TYR A 42 0.22 -3.17 -6.20
CA TYR A 42 -0.61 -2.44 -5.24
C TYR A 42 0.19 -2.07 -4.01
N VAL A 43 -0.36 -1.12 -3.26
CA VAL A 43 0.13 -0.73 -1.95
C VAL A 43 -0.98 -1.04 -0.97
N GLU A 44 -0.68 -1.86 0.03
CA GLU A 44 -1.60 -2.12 1.12
C GLU A 44 -1.22 -1.23 2.28
N TYR A 45 -2.22 -0.75 3.00
CA TYR A 45 -1.95 0.13 4.12
C TYR A 45 -3.03 -0.02 5.18
N GLU A 46 -2.65 0.30 6.41
CA GLU A 46 -3.59 0.34 7.51
C GLU A 46 -3.11 1.36 8.53
N PRO A 47 -4.03 2.02 9.25
CA PRO A 47 -3.63 2.94 10.29
C PRO A 47 -2.79 2.22 11.33
N ASN A 48 -1.76 2.89 11.81
CA ASN A 48 -0.93 2.32 12.87
C ASN A 48 -1.60 2.55 14.20
N THR A 49 -2.63 1.77 14.45
CA THR A 49 -3.44 1.93 15.65
C THR A 49 -2.70 1.59 16.91
N ASP A 50 -1.67 0.77 16.80
CA ASP A 50 -0.87 0.43 17.97
C ASP A 50 -0.18 1.66 18.51
N ALA A 51 0.31 2.50 17.62
CA ALA A 51 0.91 3.75 18.05
C ALA A 51 -0.14 4.63 18.71
N GLY A 52 -1.32 4.67 18.14
CA GLY A 52 -2.41 5.41 18.74
C GLY A 52 -2.84 4.80 20.04
N ALA A 53 -2.90 3.50 20.08
CA ALA A 53 -3.30 2.82 21.31
C ALA A 53 -2.29 3.00 22.42
N ALA A 54 -1.05 3.18 22.06
CA ALA A 54 0.00 3.37 23.05
C ALA A 54 -0.13 4.67 23.81
N GLU A 55 -0.91 5.55 23.35
CA GLU A 55 -1.08 6.85 23.98
C GLU A 55 -1.96 6.83 25.17
#